data_ea61666a90616e18704e9d7772bfbf71
#
_entry.id   ea61666a90616e18704e9d7772bfbf71
#
_cell.length_a   1.000
_cell.length_b   1.000
_cell.length_c   1.000
_cell.angle_alpha   90.00
_cell.angle_beta   90.00
_cell.angle_gamma   90.00
#
_symmetry.space_group_name_H-M   'P 1'
#
loop_
_entity.id
_entity.type
_entity.pdbx_description
1 polymer ?
#
loop_
_entity_poly.entity_id
_entity_poly.type
_entity_poly.pdbx_seq_one_letter_code
_entity_poly.pdbx_strand_id
1 'polypeptide(L)'
;MDQCRASDTINLGVLTRGGNAYLLRYKGEENWSSDLSTASQALDVNVLHHLILQPACGIDTRNQHDLGHLTYVRGNEPPLEIIKNISDYDFVFFVNPPDLDQIFAVAETGETMPQKSTYFYPKVYSGLVTAGIGD
;
A
#
# COMPACT_ATOMS: atom_id res chain seq x y z
N MET A 1 -12.07 6.99 -10.79
CA MET A 1 -10.71 6.48 -10.58
C MET A 1 -9.62 7.37 -11.19
N ASP A 2 -9.93 8.20 -12.17
CA ASP A 2 -8.91 9.04 -12.85
C ASP A 2 -8.39 10.22 -12.02
N GLN A 3 -9.08 10.64 -10.98
CA GLN A 3 -8.65 11.77 -10.15
C GLN A 3 -7.49 11.46 -9.17
N CYS A 4 -7.21 10.19 -8.90
CA CYS A 4 -6.09 9.83 -8.04
C CYS A 4 -4.71 9.96 -8.73
N ARG A 5 -4.67 9.94 -10.07
CA ARG A 5 -3.42 9.97 -10.86
C ARG A 5 -3.00 11.35 -11.39
N ALA A 6 -3.79 12.40 -11.15
CA ALA A 6 -3.62 13.69 -11.85
C ALA A 6 -2.75 14.73 -11.14
N SER A 7 -2.08 14.40 -10.05
CA SER A 7 -1.22 15.37 -9.33
C SER A 7 -0.04 14.67 -8.67
N ASP A 8 1.08 15.37 -8.53
CA ASP A 8 2.25 14.99 -7.73
C ASP A 8 1.92 14.83 -6.23
N THR A 9 0.65 14.91 -5.88
CA THR A 9 0.14 14.83 -4.51
C THR A 9 -0.46 13.46 -4.28
N ILE A 10 -0.05 12.77 -3.21
CA ILE A 10 -0.60 11.48 -2.80
C ILE A 10 -2.08 11.64 -2.43
N ASN A 11 -2.93 10.89 -3.10
CA ASN A 11 -4.37 10.86 -2.88
C ASN A 11 -4.83 9.43 -2.64
N LEU A 12 -5.54 9.20 -1.53
CA LEU A 12 -6.07 7.90 -1.15
C LEU A 12 -7.60 7.93 -1.19
N GLY A 13 -8.21 6.98 -1.90
CA GLY A 13 -9.66 6.78 -1.83
C GLY A 13 -10.02 6.02 -0.56
N VAL A 14 -11.12 6.40 0.10
CA VAL A 14 -11.65 5.68 1.26
C VAL A 14 -13.14 5.44 1.07
N LEU A 15 -13.56 4.21 1.29
CA LEU A 15 -14.97 3.84 1.36
C LEU A 15 -15.26 3.26 2.73
N THR A 16 -16.29 3.77 3.41
CA THR A 16 -16.69 3.30 4.73
C THR A 16 -17.79 2.24 4.64
N ARG A 17 -17.97 1.43 5.69
CA ARG A 17 -19.07 0.45 5.83
C ARG A 17 -20.43 1.08 5.54
N GLY A 18 -20.63 2.34 5.89
CA GLY A 18 -21.87 3.08 5.63
C GLY A 18 -22.06 3.53 4.17
N GLY A 19 -21.15 3.18 3.25
CA GLY A 19 -21.21 3.52 1.84
C GLY A 19 -20.74 4.94 1.49
N ASN A 20 -20.23 5.70 2.47
CA ASN A 20 -19.67 7.02 2.20
C ASN A 20 -18.28 6.91 1.58
N ALA A 21 -18.05 7.65 0.51
CA ALA A 21 -16.75 7.71 -0.17
C ALA A 21 -16.06 9.05 0.09
N TYR A 22 -14.77 8.98 0.36
CA TYR A 22 -13.92 10.16 0.62
C TYR A 22 -12.64 10.08 -0.22
N LEU A 23 -12.10 11.23 -0.54
CA LEU A 23 -10.76 11.38 -1.10
C LEU A 23 -9.88 12.06 -0.06
N LEU A 24 -8.91 11.34 0.46
CA LEU A 24 -7.91 11.88 1.38
C LEU A 24 -6.74 12.40 0.56
N ARG A 25 -6.35 13.65 0.82
CA ARG A 25 -5.19 14.26 0.17
C ARG A 25 -4.10 14.48 1.21
N TYR A 26 -2.93 13.89 0.96
CA TYR A 26 -1.75 14.15 1.76
C TYR A 26 -1.22 15.55 1.47
N LYS A 27 -1.01 16.36 2.51
CA LYS A 27 -0.60 17.77 2.37
C LYS A 27 0.93 17.95 2.26
N GLY A 28 1.69 16.85 2.40
CA GLY A 28 3.14 16.91 2.37
C GLY A 28 3.67 17.51 3.69
N GLU A 29 3.94 16.67 4.66
CA GLU A 29 4.75 17.04 5.83
C GLU A 29 6.14 16.46 5.60
N GLU A 30 7.16 17.31 5.64
CA GLU A 30 8.54 16.83 5.52
C GLU A 30 8.91 16.05 6.77
N ASN A 31 9.58 14.89 6.57
CA ASN A 31 10.15 14.07 7.64
C ASN A 31 9.16 13.56 8.70
N TRP A 32 7.99 13.08 8.28
CA TRP A 32 7.02 12.45 9.18
C TRP A 32 7.50 11.10 9.76
N SER A 33 8.54 10.51 9.21
CA SER A 33 9.21 9.32 9.74
C SER A 33 10.71 9.45 9.59
N SER A 34 11.45 9.33 10.70
CA SER A 34 12.92 9.31 10.70
C SER A 34 13.49 7.96 10.23
N ASP A 35 12.66 6.91 10.23
CA ASP A 35 13.08 5.54 9.94
C ASP A 35 12.97 5.19 8.45
N LEU A 36 12.35 6.07 7.67
CA LEU A 36 12.12 5.87 6.23
C LEU A 36 12.84 6.94 5.42
N SER A 37 13.45 6.54 4.32
CA SER A 37 13.98 7.47 3.33
C SER A 37 12.88 8.35 2.73
N THR A 38 13.27 9.47 2.16
CA THR A 38 12.34 10.35 1.42
C THR A 38 11.65 9.61 0.28
N ALA A 39 12.36 8.69 -0.40
CA ALA A 39 11.79 7.85 -1.44
C ALA A 39 10.68 6.94 -0.89
N SER A 40 10.91 6.29 0.26
CA SER A 40 9.90 5.46 0.91
C SER A 40 8.72 6.26 1.44
N GLN A 41 8.97 7.47 1.96
CA GLN A 41 7.91 8.38 2.42
C GLN A 41 7.00 8.87 1.31
N ALA A 42 7.50 8.90 0.06
CA ALA A 42 6.72 9.29 -1.13
C ALA A 42 5.78 8.18 -1.65
N LEU A 43 5.79 6.99 -1.06
CA LEU A 43 4.90 5.90 -1.45
C LEU A 43 3.52 6.05 -0.81
N ASP A 44 2.47 5.98 -1.61
CA ASP A 44 1.07 6.02 -1.14
C ASP A 44 0.80 5.00 -0.04
N VAL A 45 1.33 3.79 -0.18
CA VAL A 45 1.16 2.71 0.78
C VAL A 45 1.81 3.04 2.13
N ASN A 46 2.94 3.72 2.17
CA ASN A 46 3.59 4.13 3.41
C ASN A 46 2.81 5.27 4.09
N VAL A 47 2.28 6.22 3.31
CA VAL A 47 1.37 7.25 3.83
C VAL A 47 0.14 6.60 4.47
N LEU A 48 -0.47 5.61 3.81
CA LEU A 48 -1.60 4.87 4.39
C LEU A 48 -1.20 4.19 5.70
N HIS A 49 -0.09 3.46 5.72
CA HIS A 49 0.32 2.66 6.89
C HIS A 49 0.67 3.54 8.09
N HIS A 50 1.51 4.55 7.89
CA HIS A 50 2.09 5.33 8.99
C HIS A 50 1.22 6.52 9.42
N LEU A 51 0.45 7.12 8.53
CA LEU A 51 -0.34 8.30 8.85
C LEU A 51 -1.82 7.98 9.08
N ILE A 52 -2.30 6.80 8.71
CA ILE A 52 -3.71 6.42 8.85
C ILE A 52 -3.86 5.15 9.66
N LEU A 53 -3.35 4.00 9.19
CA LEU A 53 -3.60 2.72 9.84
C LEU A 53 -3.05 2.67 11.25
N GLN A 54 -1.81 3.09 11.45
CA GLN A 54 -1.17 3.04 12.75
C GLN A 54 -1.79 4.05 13.74
N PRO A 55 -1.90 5.36 13.45
CA PRO A 55 -2.39 6.33 14.42
C PRO A 55 -3.91 6.32 14.59
N ALA A 56 -4.69 6.05 13.54
CA ALA A 56 -6.15 6.13 13.59
C ALA A 56 -6.82 4.78 13.86
N CYS A 57 -6.24 3.68 13.35
CA CYS A 57 -6.82 2.34 13.49
C CYS A 57 -6.06 1.46 14.49
N GLY A 58 -4.90 1.89 14.99
CA GLY A 58 -4.06 1.08 15.89
C GLY A 58 -3.42 -0.14 15.22
N ILE A 59 -3.35 -0.17 13.89
CA ILE A 59 -2.83 -1.29 13.11
C ILE A 59 -1.38 -1.00 12.71
N ASP A 60 -0.42 -1.73 13.28
CA ASP A 60 0.97 -1.70 12.85
C ASP A 60 1.22 -2.83 11.82
N THR A 61 1.40 -2.45 10.57
CA THR A 61 1.59 -3.40 9.47
C THR A 61 2.92 -4.18 9.53
N ARG A 62 3.83 -3.81 10.43
CA ARG A 62 5.06 -4.56 10.75
C ARG A 62 4.80 -5.71 11.74
N ASN A 63 3.67 -5.65 12.45
CA ASN A 63 3.27 -6.66 13.41
C ASN A 63 2.39 -7.72 12.74
N GLN A 64 2.82 -8.99 12.75
CA GLN A 64 2.06 -10.09 12.15
C GLN A 64 0.65 -10.28 12.78
N HIS A 65 0.49 -9.96 14.05
CA HIS A 65 -0.81 -10.07 14.72
C HIS A 65 -1.82 -9.08 14.13
N ASP A 66 -1.37 -7.86 13.82
CA ASP A 66 -2.24 -6.80 13.32
C ASP A 66 -2.59 -7.01 11.84
N LEU A 67 -1.80 -7.78 11.09
CA LEU A 67 -2.09 -8.15 9.71
C LEU A 67 -3.38 -8.96 9.57
N GLY A 68 -3.86 -9.63 10.63
CA GLY A 68 -5.15 -10.31 10.65
C GLY A 68 -6.35 -9.38 10.47
N HIS A 69 -6.19 -8.08 10.71
CA HIS A 69 -7.21 -7.04 10.49
C HIS A 69 -7.21 -6.48 9.07
N LEU A 70 -6.26 -6.89 8.23
CA LEU A 70 -6.09 -6.38 6.87
C LEU A 70 -6.37 -7.45 5.83
N THR A 71 -7.20 -7.12 4.86
CA THR A 71 -7.40 -7.92 3.65
C THR A 71 -6.87 -7.12 2.45
N TYR A 72 -5.94 -7.72 1.71
CA TYR A 72 -5.36 -7.11 0.52
C TYR A 72 -6.09 -7.60 -0.72
N VAL A 73 -6.63 -6.66 -1.49
CA VAL A 73 -7.32 -6.94 -2.74
C VAL A 73 -6.48 -6.42 -3.89
N ARG A 74 -6.34 -7.22 -4.95
CA ARG A 74 -5.55 -6.84 -6.12
C ARG A 74 -6.34 -5.93 -7.04
N GLY A 75 -5.67 -4.98 -7.68
CA GLY A 75 -6.29 -4.00 -8.56
C GLY A 75 -6.90 -4.55 -9.85
N ASN A 76 -6.72 -5.84 -10.16
CA ASN A 76 -7.36 -6.51 -11.27
C ASN A 76 -8.72 -7.13 -10.91
N GLU A 77 -9.10 -7.13 -9.64
CA GLU A 77 -10.46 -7.51 -9.23
C GLU A 77 -11.41 -6.34 -9.52
N PRO A 78 -12.63 -6.63 -10.02
CA PRO A 78 -13.58 -5.59 -10.30
C PRO A 78 -13.90 -4.79 -9.02
N PRO A 79 -13.73 -3.46 -8.99
CA PRO A 79 -14.06 -2.65 -7.81
C PRO A 79 -15.49 -2.84 -7.32
N LEU A 80 -16.40 -3.20 -8.22
CA LEU A 80 -17.80 -3.49 -7.92
C LEU A 80 -17.99 -4.70 -7.00
N GLU A 81 -17.12 -5.71 -7.03
CA GLU A 81 -17.22 -6.86 -6.13
C GLU A 81 -16.79 -6.47 -4.70
N ILE A 82 -15.78 -5.62 -4.59
CA ILE A 82 -15.34 -5.08 -3.30
C ILE A 82 -16.47 -4.24 -2.68
N ILE A 83 -17.14 -3.41 -3.50
CA ILE A 83 -18.25 -2.57 -3.05
C ILE A 83 -19.44 -3.40 -2.60
N LYS A 84 -19.73 -4.53 -3.26
CA LYS A 84 -20.83 -5.43 -2.86
C LYS A 84 -20.62 -6.04 -1.48
N ASN A 85 -19.36 -6.28 -1.09
CA ASN A 85 -18.99 -6.90 0.18
C ASN A 85 -18.51 -5.87 1.21
N ILE A 86 -18.79 -4.58 1.00
CA ILE A 86 -18.34 -3.51 1.89
C ILE A 86 -18.81 -3.68 3.33
N SER A 87 -19.95 -4.33 3.56
CA SER A 87 -20.48 -4.62 4.88
C SER A 87 -19.56 -5.48 5.76
N ASP A 88 -18.65 -6.22 5.14
CA ASP A 88 -17.71 -7.10 5.83
C ASP A 88 -16.48 -6.35 6.36
N TYR A 89 -16.31 -5.09 5.94
CA TYR A 89 -15.18 -4.24 6.26
C TYR A 89 -15.64 -2.94 6.91
N ASP A 90 -14.85 -2.40 7.83
CA ASP A 90 -15.09 -1.05 8.39
C ASP A 90 -14.69 0.02 7.39
N PHE A 91 -13.55 -0.19 6.72
CA PHE A 91 -12.99 0.71 5.71
C PHE A 91 -12.40 -0.09 4.55
N VAL A 92 -12.51 0.47 3.35
CA VAL A 92 -11.77 0.03 2.16
C VAL A 92 -10.93 1.21 1.67
N PHE A 93 -9.62 1.01 1.58
CA PHE A 93 -8.69 2.02 1.08
C PHE A 93 -8.28 1.68 -0.35
N PHE A 94 -8.31 2.68 -1.22
CA PHE A 94 -7.83 2.60 -2.58
C PHE A 94 -6.51 3.35 -2.67
N VAL A 95 -5.47 2.63 -3.03
CA VAL A 95 -4.08 3.11 -3.08
C VAL A 95 -3.59 3.04 -4.52
N ASN A 96 -2.85 4.04 -4.98
CA ASN A 96 -2.20 3.95 -6.27
C ASN A 96 -1.02 2.97 -6.20
N PRO A 97 -0.83 2.14 -7.23
CA PRO A 97 0.36 1.32 -7.32
C PRO A 97 1.60 2.22 -7.50
N PRO A 98 2.74 1.87 -6.90
CA PRO A 98 3.99 2.58 -7.16
C PRO A 98 4.40 2.39 -8.63
N ASP A 99 5.00 3.40 -9.21
CA ASP A 99 5.63 3.30 -10.52
C ASP A 99 7.05 2.70 -10.41
N LEU A 100 7.67 2.43 -11.56
CA LEU A 100 9.00 1.82 -11.59
C LEU A 100 10.07 2.75 -11.03
N ASP A 101 9.96 4.05 -11.27
CA ASP A 101 10.94 5.03 -10.78
C ASP A 101 10.90 5.12 -9.26
N GLN A 102 9.72 5.08 -8.66
CA GLN A 102 9.55 5.00 -7.22
C GLN A 102 10.15 3.71 -6.62
N ILE A 103 9.93 2.57 -7.29
CA ILE A 103 10.48 1.29 -6.84
C ILE A 103 12.02 1.32 -6.87
N PHE A 104 12.61 1.85 -7.96
CA PHE A 104 14.06 1.98 -8.06
C PHE A 104 14.62 2.97 -7.04
N ALA A 105 13.96 4.11 -6.84
CA ALA A 105 14.39 5.10 -5.85
C ALA A 105 14.44 4.52 -4.43
N VAL A 106 13.46 3.68 -4.04
CA VAL A 106 13.49 2.98 -2.76
C VAL A 106 14.62 1.94 -2.72
N ALA A 107 14.79 1.15 -3.78
CA ALA A 107 15.84 0.14 -3.83
C ALA A 107 17.25 0.75 -3.71
N GLU A 108 17.49 1.92 -4.30
CA GLU A 108 18.77 2.64 -4.20
C GLU A 108 19.11 3.09 -2.77
N THR A 109 18.12 3.30 -1.92
CA THR A 109 18.35 3.59 -0.49
C THR A 109 18.73 2.37 0.34
N GLY A 110 18.64 1.17 -0.23
CA GLY A 110 18.82 -0.10 0.48
C GLY A 110 17.61 -0.53 1.30
N GLU A 111 16.51 0.19 1.23
CA GLU A 111 15.26 -0.17 1.88
C GLU A 111 14.48 -1.20 1.05
N THR A 112 13.58 -1.91 1.71
CA THR A 112 12.68 -2.87 1.06
C THR A 112 11.29 -2.27 0.91
N MET A 113 10.65 -2.58 -0.21
CA MET A 113 9.25 -2.21 -0.42
C MET A 113 8.34 -2.82 0.64
N PRO A 114 7.28 -2.11 1.07
CA PRO A 114 6.26 -2.67 1.96
C PRO A 114 5.66 -3.96 1.39
N GLN A 115 5.24 -4.86 2.28
CA GLN A 115 4.59 -6.10 1.86
C GLN A 115 3.34 -5.80 1.01
N LYS A 116 3.15 -6.58 -0.07
CA LYS A 116 1.99 -6.51 -0.96
C LYS A 116 1.84 -5.19 -1.73
N SER A 117 2.84 -4.31 -1.71
CA SER A 117 2.82 -3.04 -2.43
C SER A 117 3.14 -3.17 -3.93
N THR A 118 3.77 -4.26 -4.33
CA THR A 118 4.16 -4.51 -5.72
C THR A 118 3.61 -5.83 -6.24
N TYR A 119 3.27 -5.85 -7.52
CA TYR A 119 2.87 -7.07 -8.22
C TYR A 119 3.44 -7.04 -9.64
N PHE A 120 4.30 -8.01 -9.93
CA PHE A 120 4.87 -8.19 -11.26
C PHE A 120 4.09 -9.26 -12.03
N TYR A 121 3.71 -8.94 -13.24
CA TYR A 121 3.05 -9.87 -14.15
C TYR A 121 3.82 -9.95 -15.48
N PRO A 122 4.06 -11.15 -16.01
CA PRO A 122 3.78 -12.44 -15.41
C PRO A 122 4.65 -12.71 -14.18
N LYS A 123 4.10 -13.49 -13.22
CA LYS A 123 4.84 -13.86 -12.02
C LYS A 123 6.07 -14.69 -12.42
N VAL A 124 7.23 -14.30 -11.91
CA VAL A 124 8.45 -15.07 -12.10
C VAL A 124 8.29 -16.46 -11.47
N TYR A 125 8.63 -17.50 -12.23
CA TYR A 125 8.60 -18.87 -11.72
C TYR A 125 9.66 -19.02 -10.62
N SER A 126 9.26 -19.50 -9.46
CA SER A 126 10.18 -19.87 -8.38
C SER A 126 10.54 -21.36 -8.49
N GLY A 127 11.76 -21.71 -8.10
CA GLY A 127 12.21 -23.12 -8.10
C GLY A 127 12.82 -23.60 -9.42
N LEU A 128 13.00 -22.74 -10.41
CA LEU A 128 13.74 -23.07 -11.64
C LEU A 128 15.25 -23.21 -11.39
N VAL A 129 15.75 -22.50 -10.38
CA VAL A 129 17.14 -22.61 -9.92
C VAL A 129 17.10 -22.79 -8.40
N THR A 130 17.75 -23.84 -7.92
CA THR A 130 17.92 -24.11 -6.49
C THR A 130 19.41 -24.14 -6.16
N ALA A 131 19.81 -23.44 -5.10
CA ALA A 131 21.15 -23.53 -4.56
C ALA A 131 21.13 -24.49 -3.35
N GLY A 132 22.04 -25.47 -3.33
CA GLY A 132 22.29 -26.27 -2.13
C GLY A 132 22.94 -25.38 -1.08
N ILE A 133 22.42 -25.39 0.14
CA ILE A 133 23.10 -24.82 1.29
C ILE A 133 24.04 -25.91 1.76
N GLY A 134 25.35 -25.75 1.48
CA GLY A 134 26.38 -26.64 1.97
C GLY A 134 26.49 -26.53 3.50
N ASP A 135 26.77 -27.65 4.16
CA ASP A 135 27.10 -27.70 5.59
C ASP A 135 28.41 -26.98 5.88
#